data_f232829913d7a1dffc49ab27c5b72ff0
#
_entry.id   f232829913d7a1dffc49ab27c5b72ff0
#
_cell.length_a   1.000
_cell.length_b   1.000
_cell.length_c   1.000
_cell.angle_alpha   90.00
_cell.angle_beta   90.00
_cell.angle_gamma   90.00
#
_symmetry.space_group_name_H-M   'P 1'
#
loop_
_entity.id
_entity.type
_entity.pdbx_description
1 polymer ?
#
loop_
_entity_poly.entity_id
_entity_poly.type
_entity_poly.pdbx_seq_one_letter_code
_entity_poly.pdbx_strand_id
1 'polypeptide(L)'
;MIAAECARRTGLTVRALRLYERLKLIKPSRSAKGWRLYGPEELIRLNTIVALKNFGLSLKQIRKVFSESQPELSQVLDMQIKVWASRKLAADRAIGQIRSALAHMATRAPLSIDELCELLRSSDMSNVQTITRELINQYITPEQEREWLSYWAQRPEEAADSQARFREWRAIAQEFLAVMRNGAPPDSPKAQALVECSQKHWLKDGMCERHLEQYVWNPQLARAWSTIGRKLMSRSVVPDDPEEAERLSDYMMAARRVSPAAMAFRPLAAEAAMLRANGVAVTSAEARRLARRFAELCREFQLGDPEVHARWVAAFAEFDPETREIHEYMARVVAA
;
A
#
# COMPACT_ATOMS: atom_id res chain seq x y z
N MET A 1 -42.09 -7.88 7.98
CA MET A 1 -42.16 -8.96 6.93
C MET A 1 -41.50 -10.23 7.45
N ILE A 2 -41.91 -11.43 6.98
CA ILE A 2 -41.28 -12.70 7.34
C ILE A 2 -39.95 -12.93 6.59
N ALA A 3 -39.16 -13.93 7.04
CA ALA A 3 -37.83 -14.19 6.51
C ALA A 3 -37.78 -14.43 4.98
N ALA A 4 -38.73 -15.18 4.42
CA ALA A 4 -38.80 -15.44 2.97
C ALA A 4 -39.06 -14.14 2.17
N GLU A 5 -39.95 -13.30 2.65
CA GLU A 5 -40.28 -12.02 2.05
C GLU A 5 -39.10 -11.05 2.17
N CYS A 6 -38.44 -10.98 3.34
CA CYS A 6 -37.24 -10.17 3.53
C CYS A 6 -36.12 -10.61 2.57
N ALA A 7 -35.87 -11.90 2.45
CA ALA A 7 -34.86 -12.45 1.55
C ALA A 7 -35.13 -12.07 0.09
N ARG A 8 -36.36 -12.22 -0.38
CA ARG A 8 -36.77 -11.86 -1.74
C ARG A 8 -36.60 -10.37 -2.03
N ARG A 9 -36.95 -9.48 -1.09
CA ARG A 9 -36.89 -8.02 -1.28
C ARG A 9 -35.49 -7.44 -1.15
N THR A 10 -34.64 -8.08 -0.34
CA THR A 10 -33.26 -7.60 -0.10
C THR A 10 -32.21 -8.26 -1.00
N GLY A 11 -32.58 -9.30 -1.75
CA GLY A 11 -31.62 -10.13 -2.51
C GLY A 11 -30.74 -11.03 -1.64
N LEU A 12 -30.99 -11.08 -0.33
CA LEU A 12 -30.27 -11.95 0.60
C LEU A 12 -30.89 -13.35 0.64
N THR A 13 -30.11 -14.36 1.02
CA THR A 13 -30.65 -15.69 1.27
C THR A 13 -31.19 -15.78 2.70
N VAL A 14 -32.21 -16.61 2.92
CA VAL A 14 -32.72 -16.93 4.27
C VAL A 14 -31.62 -17.51 5.16
N ARG A 15 -30.64 -18.20 4.59
CA ARG A 15 -29.47 -18.73 5.28
C ARG A 15 -28.56 -17.56 5.79
N ALA A 16 -28.37 -16.51 4.98
CA ALA A 16 -27.62 -15.33 5.39
C ALA A 16 -28.33 -14.59 6.53
N LEU A 17 -29.65 -14.38 6.45
CA LEU A 17 -30.43 -13.76 7.51
C LEU A 17 -30.30 -14.52 8.85
N ARG A 18 -30.38 -15.86 8.82
CA ARG A 18 -30.18 -16.71 10.01
C ARG A 18 -28.75 -16.63 10.54
N LEU A 19 -27.75 -16.54 9.67
CA LEU A 19 -26.35 -16.37 10.05
C LEU A 19 -26.14 -15.04 10.77
N TYR A 20 -26.68 -13.95 10.23
CA TYR A 20 -26.57 -12.61 10.83
C TYR A 20 -27.27 -12.54 12.20
N GLU A 21 -28.43 -13.18 12.37
CA GLU A 21 -29.10 -13.33 13.68
C GLU A 21 -28.21 -14.10 14.67
N ARG A 22 -27.66 -15.25 14.25
CA ARG A 22 -26.76 -16.09 15.09
C ARG A 22 -25.52 -15.32 15.55
N LEU A 23 -24.97 -14.48 14.68
CA LEU A 23 -23.82 -13.62 14.98
C LEU A 23 -24.19 -12.34 15.76
N LYS A 24 -25.48 -12.21 16.14
CA LYS A 24 -26.01 -11.03 16.85
C LYS A 24 -25.83 -9.70 16.07
N LEU A 25 -25.74 -9.79 14.76
CA LEU A 25 -25.67 -8.63 13.86
C LEU A 25 -27.04 -7.99 13.65
N ILE A 26 -28.11 -8.79 13.65
CA ILE A 26 -29.51 -8.35 13.62
C ILE A 26 -30.29 -9.06 14.72
N LYS A 27 -31.44 -8.49 15.11
CA LYS A 27 -32.29 -9.02 16.18
C LYS A 27 -33.76 -8.98 15.76
N PRO A 28 -34.20 -9.86 14.82
CA PRO A 28 -35.57 -9.86 14.34
C PRO A 28 -36.53 -10.17 15.49
N SER A 29 -37.65 -9.46 15.53
CA SER A 29 -38.73 -9.71 16.46
C SER A 29 -39.43 -11.06 16.12
N ARG A 30 -40.28 -11.53 17.01
CA ARG A 30 -41.05 -12.78 16.82
C ARG A 30 -42.55 -12.48 16.82
N SER A 31 -43.24 -13.08 15.88
CA SER A 31 -44.70 -13.06 15.90
C SER A 31 -45.25 -13.97 17.02
N ALA A 32 -46.56 -13.91 17.31
CA ALA A 32 -47.25 -14.78 18.25
C ALA A 32 -47.08 -16.27 17.88
N LYS A 33 -46.89 -16.59 16.58
CA LYS A 33 -46.62 -17.96 16.07
C LYS A 33 -45.14 -18.33 16.05
N GLY A 34 -44.23 -17.51 16.67
CA GLY A 34 -42.78 -17.72 16.72
C GLY A 34 -42.00 -17.39 15.44
N TRP A 35 -42.65 -16.84 14.42
CA TRP A 35 -42.02 -16.51 13.16
C TRP A 35 -41.12 -15.25 13.30
N ARG A 36 -39.96 -15.26 12.61
CA ARG A 36 -39.06 -14.09 12.55
C ARG A 36 -39.70 -12.97 11.75
N LEU A 37 -39.75 -11.78 12.33
CA LEU A 37 -40.26 -10.58 11.70
C LEU A 37 -39.12 -9.55 11.54
N TYR A 38 -38.98 -9.03 10.33
CA TYR A 38 -37.98 -8.05 9.94
C TYR A 38 -38.70 -6.71 9.69
N GLY A 39 -38.43 -5.72 10.51
CA GLY A 39 -38.95 -4.36 10.44
C GLY A 39 -37.97 -3.40 9.78
N PRO A 40 -38.26 -2.09 9.80
CA PRO A 40 -37.39 -1.06 9.25
C PRO A 40 -36.00 -1.06 9.87
N GLU A 41 -35.88 -1.24 11.18
CA GLU A 41 -34.59 -1.26 11.89
C GLU A 41 -33.70 -2.40 11.41
N GLU A 42 -34.27 -3.61 11.26
CA GLU A 42 -33.53 -4.75 10.74
C GLU A 42 -33.09 -4.50 9.29
N LEU A 43 -33.91 -3.84 8.47
CA LEU A 43 -33.58 -3.52 7.09
C LEU A 43 -32.44 -2.50 7.00
N ILE A 44 -32.46 -1.45 7.82
CA ILE A 44 -31.36 -0.50 7.92
C ILE A 44 -30.06 -1.23 8.31
N ARG A 45 -30.14 -2.07 9.33
CA ARG A 45 -29.01 -2.83 9.82
C ARG A 45 -28.49 -3.85 8.79
N LEU A 46 -29.38 -4.50 8.04
CA LEU A 46 -29.02 -5.38 6.92
C LEU A 46 -28.33 -4.62 5.79
N ASN A 47 -28.81 -3.44 5.44
CA ASN A 47 -28.16 -2.58 4.44
C ASN A 47 -26.75 -2.21 4.88
N THR A 48 -26.57 -1.81 6.13
CA THR A 48 -25.25 -1.50 6.70
C THR A 48 -24.33 -2.72 6.67
N ILE A 49 -24.82 -3.93 7.02
CA ILE A 49 -24.03 -5.17 6.96
C ILE A 49 -23.58 -5.45 5.52
N VAL A 50 -24.49 -5.35 4.55
CA VAL A 50 -24.17 -5.59 3.14
C VAL A 50 -23.17 -4.56 2.62
N ALA A 51 -23.35 -3.29 2.98
CA ALA A 51 -22.41 -2.23 2.63
C ALA A 51 -21.01 -2.54 3.16
N LEU A 52 -20.88 -2.80 4.45
CA LEU A 52 -19.60 -3.10 5.08
C LEU A 52 -18.95 -4.38 4.53
N LYS A 53 -19.77 -5.39 4.16
CA LYS A 53 -19.27 -6.56 3.43
C LYS A 53 -18.73 -6.21 2.04
N ASN A 54 -19.40 -5.34 1.31
CA ASN A 54 -18.95 -4.86 -0.01
C ASN A 54 -17.65 -4.03 0.09
N PHE A 55 -17.35 -3.49 1.29
CA PHE A 55 -16.05 -2.89 1.62
C PHE A 55 -14.99 -3.91 2.05
N GLY A 56 -15.30 -5.21 2.01
CA GLY A 56 -14.36 -6.29 2.33
C GLY A 56 -14.29 -6.65 3.82
N LEU A 57 -15.13 -6.06 4.69
CA LEU A 57 -15.12 -6.42 6.11
C LEU A 57 -15.68 -7.83 6.34
N SER A 58 -15.02 -8.61 7.18
CA SER A 58 -15.53 -9.86 7.69
C SER A 58 -16.70 -9.63 8.65
N LEU A 59 -17.58 -10.62 8.80
CA LEU A 59 -18.70 -10.52 9.76
C LEU A 59 -18.25 -10.30 11.20
N LYS A 60 -17.05 -10.76 11.57
CA LYS A 60 -16.43 -10.52 12.89
C LYS A 60 -16.07 -9.05 13.08
N GLN A 61 -15.50 -8.43 12.06
CA GLN A 61 -15.18 -6.98 12.06
C GLN A 61 -16.45 -6.14 12.07
N ILE A 62 -17.46 -6.49 11.28
CA ILE A 62 -18.77 -5.81 11.27
C ILE A 62 -19.42 -5.87 12.66
N ARG A 63 -19.34 -7.01 13.35
CA ARG A 63 -19.83 -7.13 14.73
C ARG A 63 -19.10 -6.21 15.69
N LYS A 64 -17.76 -6.06 15.55
CA LYS A 64 -16.96 -5.15 16.34
C LYS A 64 -17.39 -3.70 16.11
N VAL A 65 -17.55 -3.28 14.85
CA VAL A 65 -18.06 -1.95 14.49
C VAL A 65 -19.41 -1.66 15.15
N PHE A 66 -20.34 -2.63 15.11
CA PHE A 66 -21.66 -2.47 15.75
C PHE A 66 -21.64 -2.47 17.28
N SER A 67 -20.58 -2.99 17.90
CA SER A 67 -20.42 -2.95 19.37
C SER A 67 -19.79 -1.64 19.85
N GLU A 68 -19.00 -0.98 19.03
CA GLU A 68 -18.25 0.23 19.38
C GLU A 68 -18.98 1.51 18.95
N SER A 69 -19.62 1.49 17.79
CA SER A 69 -20.45 2.60 17.29
C SER A 69 -21.50 2.08 16.30
N GLN A 70 -22.72 2.57 16.38
CA GLN A 70 -23.68 2.35 15.30
C GLN A 70 -23.45 3.43 14.23
N PRO A 71 -22.88 3.10 13.05
CA PRO A 71 -22.73 4.08 12.00
C PRO A 71 -24.12 4.53 11.53
N GLU A 72 -24.32 5.83 11.38
CA GLU A 72 -25.56 6.36 10.81
C GLU A 72 -25.71 5.89 9.36
N LEU A 73 -26.94 5.58 8.97
CA LEU A 73 -27.24 5.11 7.62
C LEU A 73 -26.76 6.11 6.55
N SER A 74 -26.89 7.41 6.80
CA SER A 74 -26.39 8.49 5.94
C SER A 74 -24.91 8.35 5.65
N GLN A 75 -24.08 8.15 6.66
CA GLN A 75 -22.63 7.98 6.52
C GLN A 75 -22.29 6.72 5.69
N VAL A 76 -23.01 5.62 5.92
CA VAL A 76 -22.82 4.37 5.17
C VAL A 76 -23.20 4.56 3.69
N LEU A 77 -24.29 5.27 3.41
CA LEU A 77 -24.72 5.56 2.04
C LEU A 77 -23.75 6.50 1.33
N ASP A 78 -23.23 7.52 2.00
CA ASP A 78 -22.19 8.41 1.44
C ASP A 78 -20.90 7.65 1.11
N MET A 79 -20.48 6.75 1.98
CA MET A 79 -19.35 5.87 1.67
C MET A 79 -19.64 4.98 0.45
N GLN A 80 -20.85 4.42 0.33
CA GLN A 80 -21.25 3.64 -0.85
C GLN A 80 -21.20 4.48 -2.13
N ILE A 81 -21.69 5.71 -2.10
CA ILE A 81 -21.64 6.62 -3.25
C ILE A 81 -20.18 6.82 -3.71
N LYS A 82 -19.25 7.10 -2.78
CA LYS A 82 -17.84 7.29 -3.11
C LYS A 82 -17.23 6.06 -3.77
N VAL A 83 -17.52 4.86 -3.26
CA VAL A 83 -17.02 3.60 -3.85
C VAL A 83 -17.60 3.34 -5.23
N TRP A 84 -18.91 3.54 -5.40
CA TRP A 84 -19.54 3.35 -6.71
C TRP A 84 -19.10 4.41 -7.72
N ALA A 85 -18.85 5.66 -7.30
CA ALA A 85 -18.28 6.70 -8.14
C ALA A 85 -16.87 6.33 -8.63
N SER A 86 -16.02 5.80 -7.74
CA SER A 86 -14.70 5.32 -8.10
C SER A 86 -14.77 4.12 -9.09
N ARG A 87 -15.64 3.14 -8.83
CA ARG A 87 -15.85 2.00 -9.74
C ARG A 87 -16.39 2.44 -11.11
N LYS A 88 -17.32 3.39 -11.12
CA LYS A 88 -17.84 3.98 -12.37
C LYS A 88 -16.70 4.60 -13.18
N LEU A 89 -15.87 5.42 -12.54
CA LEU A 89 -14.74 6.06 -13.23
C LEU A 89 -13.75 5.03 -13.79
N ALA A 90 -13.48 3.94 -13.09
CA ALA A 90 -12.65 2.86 -13.59
C ALA A 90 -13.30 2.14 -14.78
N ALA A 91 -14.60 1.85 -14.70
CA ALA A 91 -15.36 1.24 -15.78
C ALA A 91 -15.42 2.14 -17.03
N ASP A 92 -15.67 3.45 -16.84
CA ASP A 92 -15.72 4.42 -17.94
C ASP A 92 -14.35 4.50 -18.66
N ARG A 93 -13.23 4.45 -17.91
CA ARG A 93 -11.89 4.38 -18.51
C ARG A 93 -11.68 3.11 -19.32
N ALA A 94 -12.03 1.94 -18.75
CA ALA A 94 -11.90 0.66 -19.44
C ALA A 94 -12.75 0.61 -20.74
N ILE A 95 -13.98 1.12 -20.69
CA ILE A 95 -14.85 1.24 -21.85
C ILE A 95 -14.24 2.18 -22.90
N GLY A 96 -13.66 3.31 -22.48
CA GLY A 96 -12.96 4.24 -23.36
C GLY A 96 -11.80 3.58 -24.10
N GLN A 97 -10.98 2.82 -23.39
CA GLN A 97 -9.86 2.07 -23.99
C GLN A 97 -10.31 1.01 -24.99
N ILE A 98 -11.36 0.23 -24.64
CA ILE A 98 -11.93 -0.77 -25.56
C ILE A 98 -12.50 -0.09 -26.81
N ARG A 99 -13.20 1.03 -26.66
CA ARG A 99 -13.73 1.80 -27.80
C ARG A 99 -12.62 2.34 -28.70
N SER A 100 -11.53 2.85 -28.12
CA SER A 100 -10.36 3.32 -28.88
C SER A 100 -9.74 2.17 -29.69
N ALA A 101 -9.56 1.01 -29.07
CA ALA A 101 -9.04 -0.18 -29.76
C ALA A 101 -9.97 -0.65 -30.88
N LEU A 102 -11.28 -0.68 -30.65
CA LEU A 102 -12.27 -1.02 -31.68
C LEU A 102 -12.26 -0.03 -32.85
N ALA A 103 -12.14 1.28 -32.56
CA ALA A 103 -12.04 2.31 -33.62
C ALA A 103 -10.77 2.12 -34.45
N HIS A 104 -9.64 1.78 -33.82
CA HIS A 104 -8.39 1.48 -34.53
C HIS A 104 -8.51 0.24 -35.42
N MET A 105 -9.10 -0.84 -34.90
CA MET A 105 -9.36 -2.05 -35.70
C MET A 105 -10.29 -1.79 -36.89
N ALA A 106 -11.25 -0.86 -36.77
CA ALA A 106 -12.15 -0.49 -37.87
C ALA A 106 -11.40 0.17 -39.04
N THR A 107 -10.24 0.78 -38.82
CA THR A 107 -9.38 1.33 -39.89
C THR A 107 -8.51 0.28 -40.58
N ARG A 108 -8.66 -1.00 -40.25
CA ARG A 108 -7.84 -2.14 -40.71
C ARG A 108 -6.35 -2.03 -40.36
N ALA A 109 -5.97 -1.14 -39.47
CA ALA A 109 -4.62 -1.11 -38.91
C ALA A 109 -4.52 -2.14 -37.79
N PRO A 110 -3.43 -2.93 -37.72
CA PRO A 110 -3.20 -3.80 -36.57
C PRO A 110 -2.99 -2.94 -35.30
N LEU A 111 -3.53 -3.41 -34.18
CA LEU A 111 -3.24 -2.78 -32.89
C LEU A 111 -1.74 -2.85 -32.64
N SER A 112 -1.17 -1.75 -32.21
CA SER A 112 0.23 -1.71 -31.75
C SER A 112 0.42 -2.59 -30.51
N ILE A 113 1.65 -3.03 -30.29
CA ILE A 113 2.00 -3.78 -29.07
C ILE A 113 1.63 -2.96 -27.82
N ASP A 114 1.80 -1.64 -27.85
CA ASP A 114 1.46 -0.77 -26.72
C ASP A 114 -0.05 -0.72 -26.44
N GLU A 115 -0.88 -0.67 -27.47
CA GLU A 115 -2.35 -0.72 -27.32
C GLU A 115 -2.84 -2.07 -26.82
N LEU A 116 -2.26 -3.18 -27.28
CA LEU A 116 -2.53 -4.52 -26.75
C LEU A 116 -2.11 -4.64 -25.27
N CYS A 117 -0.94 -4.11 -24.93
CA CYS A 117 -0.48 -4.05 -23.56
C CYS A 117 -1.38 -3.18 -22.66
N GLU A 118 -1.95 -2.09 -23.17
CA GLU A 118 -2.88 -1.23 -22.42
C GLU A 118 -4.22 -1.94 -22.16
N LEU A 119 -4.75 -2.69 -23.13
CA LEU A 119 -5.94 -3.53 -22.96
C LEU A 119 -5.72 -4.64 -21.91
N LEU A 120 -4.56 -5.29 -21.92
CA LEU A 120 -4.19 -6.27 -20.90
C LEU A 120 -4.05 -5.62 -19.52
N ARG A 121 -3.43 -4.44 -19.44
CA ARG A 121 -3.28 -3.68 -18.18
C ARG A 121 -4.61 -3.23 -17.58
N SER A 122 -5.61 -2.93 -18.41
CA SER A 122 -6.95 -2.56 -17.92
C SER A 122 -7.70 -3.72 -17.25
N SER A 123 -7.45 -4.95 -17.69
CA SER A 123 -7.99 -6.16 -17.03
C SER A 123 -7.22 -6.54 -15.77
N ASP A 124 -5.93 -6.21 -15.69
CA ASP A 124 -5.03 -6.54 -14.56
C ASP A 124 -5.23 -5.61 -13.34
N MET A 125 -5.76 -4.41 -13.55
CA MET A 125 -6.03 -3.45 -12.45
C MET A 125 -7.07 -3.95 -11.44
N SER A 126 -7.93 -4.89 -11.78
CA SER A 126 -8.88 -5.48 -10.81
C SER A 126 -8.15 -6.35 -9.77
N ASN A 127 -7.11 -7.07 -10.18
CA ASN A 127 -6.28 -7.86 -9.27
C ASN A 127 -5.47 -6.96 -8.32
N VAL A 128 -4.87 -5.88 -8.82
CA VAL A 128 -4.14 -4.91 -8.00
C VAL A 128 -5.03 -4.29 -6.93
N GLN A 129 -6.28 -3.93 -7.27
CA GLN A 129 -7.23 -3.39 -6.29
C GLN A 129 -7.60 -4.40 -5.20
N THR A 130 -7.79 -5.66 -5.57
CA THR A 130 -8.08 -6.74 -4.62
C THR A 130 -6.90 -6.96 -3.68
N ILE A 131 -5.69 -7.11 -4.22
CA ILE A 131 -4.45 -7.27 -3.44
C ILE A 131 -4.22 -6.07 -2.51
N THR A 132 -4.43 -4.85 -3.01
CA THR A 132 -4.30 -3.63 -2.21
C THR A 132 -5.26 -3.66 -1.02
N ARG A 133 -6.53 -4.05 -1.24
CA ARG A 133 -7.51 -4.14 -0.17
C ARG A 133 -7.17 -5.20 0.88
N GLU A 134 -6.67 -6.36 0.46
CA GLU A 134 -6.21 -7.41 1.36
C GLU A 134 -5.06 -6.92 2.26
N LEU A 135 -4.06 -6.25 1.66
CA LEU A 135 -2.92 -5.70 2.40
C LEU A 135 -3.34 -4.58 3.35
N ILE A 136 -4.22 -3.66 2.92
CA ILE A 136 -4.77 -2.63 3.80
C ILE A 136 -5.42 -3.28 5.03
N ASN A 137 -6.31 -4.25 4.84
CA ASN A 137 -7.00 -4.94 5.93
C ASN A 137 -6.04 -5.71 6.87
N GLN A 138 -4.87 -6.10 6.39
CA GLN A 138 -3.86 -6.80 7.19
C GLN A 138 -3.03 -5.87 8.06
N TYR A 139 -2.69 -4.67 7.57
CA TYR A 139 -1.68 -3.80 8.19
C TYR A 139 -2.24 -2.53 8.82
N ILE A 140 -3.46 -2.12 8.47
CA ILE A 140 -4.06 -0.85 8.91
C ILE A 140 -5.46 -1.07 9.46
N THR A 141 -5.80 -0.30 10.51
CA THR A 141 -7.17 -0.28 11.05
C THR A 141 -8.07 0.61 10.18
N PRO A 142 -9.41 0.44 10.24
CA PRO A 142 -10.33 1.35 9.55
C PRO A 142 -10.20 2.82 9.95
N GLU A 143 -9.81 3.11 11.21
CA GLU A 143 -9.52 4.47 11.69
C GLU A 143 -8.29 5.04 10.97
N GLN A 144 -7.21 4.29 10.94
CA GLN A 144 -5.96 4.66 10.25
C GLN A 144 -6.18 4.84 8.75
N GLU A 145 -7.03 4.01 8.13
CA GLU A 145 -7.39 4.17 6.72
C GLU A 145 -8.14 5.49 6.48
N ARG A 146 -9.10 5.86 7.35
CA ARG A 146 -9.80 7.14 7.25
C ARG A 146 -8.86 8.33 7.40
N GLU A 147 -7.96 8.26 8.37
CA GLU A 147 -6.93 9.27 8.61
C GLU A 147 -6.05 9.46 7.37
N TRP A 148 -5.58 8.38 6.77
CA TRP A 148 -4.79 8.37 5.54
C TRP A 148 -5.54 8.96 4.34
N LEU A 149 -6.80 8.56 4.15
CA LEU A 149 -7.64 9.10 3.09
C LEU A 149 -7.90 10.60 3.26
N SER A 150 -8.08 11.07 4.50
CA SER A 150 -8.21 12.49 4.82
C SER A 150 -6.93 13.27 4.50
N TYR A 151 -5.77 12.73 4.80
CA TYR A 151 -4.48 13.31 4.45
C TYR A 151 -4.35 13.52 2.94
N TRP A 152 -4.66 12.49 2.14
CA TRP A 152 -4.57 12.54 0.68
C TRP A 152 -5.67 13.37 0.02
N ALA A 153 -6.84 13.46 0.60
CA ALA A 153 -7.93 14.31 0.09
C ALA A 153 -7.54 15.80 0.05
N GLN A 154 -6.59 16.21 0.87
CA GLN A 154 -6.04 17.56 0.90
C GLN A 154 -4.89 17.79 -0.12
N ARG A 155 -4.47 16.73 -0.83
CA ARG A 155 -3.31 16.71 -1.74
C ARG A 155 -3.64 16.01 -3.08
N PRO A 156 -4.63 16.48 -3.84
CA PRO A 156 -5.12 15.77 -5.03
C PRO A 156 -4.08 15.66 -6.15
N GLU A 157 -3.20 16.64 -6.30
CA GLU A 157 -2.16 16.65 -7.33
C GLU A 157 -1.12 15.54 -7.08
N GLU A 158 -0.72 15.35 -5.84
CA GLU A 158 0.22 14.28 -5.46
C GLU A 158 -0.40 12.88 -5.64
N ALA A 159 -1.70 12.75 -5.40
CA ALA A 159 -2.43 11.50 -5.58
C ALA A 159 -2.54 11.10 -7.06
N ALA A 160 -2.72 12.05 -7.97
CA ALA A 160 -2.85 11.79 -9.40
C ALA A 160 -1.57 11.18 -10.00
N ASP A 161 -0.40 11.60 -9.52
CA ASP A 161 0.90 11.15 -10.00
C ASP A 161 1.28 9.73 -9.48
N SER A 162 0.60 9.25 -8.46
CA SER A 162 0.91 7.95 -7.82
C SER A 162 0.72 6.75 -8.77
N GLN A 163 -0.25 6.81 -9.71
CA GLN A 163 -0.51 5.72 -10.67
C GLN A 163 0.60 5.59 -11.73
N ALA A 164 1.15 6.71 -12.21
CA ALA A 164 2.27 6.68 -13.15
C ALA A 164 3.51 6.08 -12.48
N ARG A 165 3.82 6.53 -11.28
CA ARG A 165 4.93 6.00 -10.47
C ARG A 165 4.79 4.52 -10.16
N PHE A 166 3.57 4.06 -9.83
CA PHE A 166 3.32 2.64 -9.60
C PHE A 166 3.61 1.78 -10.84
N ARG A 167 3.28 2.27 -12.05
CA ARG A 167 3.58 1.56 -13.30
C ARG A 167 5.08 1.45 -13.55
N GLU A 168 5.83 2.54 -13.35
CA GLU A 168 7.31 2.53 -13.49
C GLU A 168 7.94 1.54 -12.51
N TRP A 169 7.49 1.56 -11.25
CA TRP A 169 7.95 0.63 -10.22
C TRP A 169 7.64 -0.83 -10.56
N ARG A 170 6.44 -1.09 -11.06
CA ARG A 170 6.04 -2.44 -11.46
C ARG A 170 6.91 -2.97 -12.60
N ALA A 171 7.29 -2.14 -13.55
CA ALA A 171 8.23 -2.51 -14.61
C ALA A 171 9.59 -2.94 -14.04
N ILE A 172 10.15 -2.17 -13.10
CA ILE A 172 11.40 -2.54 -12.40
C ILE A 172 11.25 -3.87 -11.65
N ALA A 173 10.13 -4.08 -10.96
CA ALA A 173 9.87 -5.32 -10.24
C ALA A 173 9.74 -6.53 -11.19
N GLN A 174 9.16 -6.36 -12.39
CA GLN A 174 9.10 -7.40 -13.42
C GLN A 174 10.50 -7.80 -13.91
N GLU A 175 11.40 -6.84 -14.07
CA GLU A 175 12.78 -7.13 -14.44
C GLU A 175 13.52 -7.87 -13.30
N PHE A 176 13.32 -7.49 -12.04
CA PHE A 176 13.84 -8.23 -10.89
C PHE A 176 13.33 -9.68 -10.87
N LEU A 177 12.03 -9.89 -11.15
CA LEU A 177 11.45 -11.22 -11.23
C LEU A 177 12.15 -12.07 -12.33
N ALA A 178 12.38 -11.48 -13.51
CA ALA A 178 13.09 -12.18 -14.59
C ALA A 178 14.53 -12.54 -14.20
N VAL A 179 15.25 -11.64 -13.51
CA VAL A 179 16.62 -11.89 -13.03
C VAL A 179 16.62 -12.98 -11.95
N MET A 180 15.70 -12.95 -11.02
CA MET A 180 15.53 -13.97 -9.97
C MET A 180 15.19 -15.35 -10.56
N ARG A 181 14.24 -15.43 -11.50
CA ARG A 181 13.84 -16.68 -12.17
C ARG A 181 14.98 -17.31 -12.99
N ASN A 182 15.87 -16.48 -13.52
CA ASN A 182 17.08 -16.96 -14.21
C ASN A 182 18.19 -17.42 -13.24
N GLY A 183 17.94 -17.47 -11.93
CA GLY A 183 18.88 -17.93 -10.91
C GLY A 183 20.07 -17.01 -10.67
N ALA A 184 20.03 -15.75 -11.16
CA ALA A 184 21.12 -14.80 -10.93
C ALA A 184 21.13 -14.37 -9.44
N PRO A 185 22.33 -14.32 -8.80
CA PRO A 185 22.42 -13.93 -7.40
C PRO A 185 22.14 -12.42 -7.22
N PRO A 186 21.76 -11.99 -5.99
CA PRO A 186 21.42 -10.60 -5.70
C PRO A 186 22.53 -9.58 -5.98
N ASP A 187 23.79 -9.99 -5.93
CA ASP A 187 24.97 -9.17 -6.23
C ASP A 187 25.37 -9.18 -7.73
N SER A 188 24.62 -9.89 -8.58
CA SER A 188 24.88 -9.92 -10.02
C SER A 188 24.82 -8.52 -10.64
N PRO A 189 25.63 -8.21 -11.68
CA PRO A 189 25.63 -6.90 -12.33
C PRO A 189 24.23 -6.45 -12.77
N LYS A 190 23.40 -7.38 -13.23
CA LYS A 190 22.04 -7.09 -13.68
C LYS A 190 21.11 -6.73 -12.51
N ALA A 191 21.19 -7.47 -11.39
CA ALA A 191 20.43 -7.13 -10.18
C ALA A 191 20.87 -5.76 -9.61
N GLN A 192 22.18 -5.48 -9.62
CA GLN A 192 22.71 -4.20 -9.13
C GLN A 192 22.33 -3.01 -10.01
N ALA A 193 22.26 -3.17 -11.33
CA ALA A 193 21.74 -2.15 -12.23
C ALA A 193 20.26 -1.83 -11.94
N LEU A 194 19.46 -2.84 -11.59
CA LEU A 194 18.05 -2.64 -11.19
C LEU A 194 17.93 -1.97 -9.82
N VAL A 195 18.83 -2.24 -8.88
CA VAL A 195 18.90 -1.49 -7.61
C VAL A 195 19.14 -0.01 -7.87
N GLU A 196 20.13 0.32 -8.72
CA GLU A 196 20.43 1.71 -9.09
C GLU A 196 19.24 2.38 -9.78
N CYS A 197 18.58 1.71 -10.73
CA CYS A 197 17.37 2.19 -11.37
C CYS A 197 16.26 2.46 -10.35
N SER A 198 16.07 1.56 -9.41
CA SER A 198 15.08 1.71 -8.34
C SER A 198 15.41 2.89 -7.40
N GLN A 199 16.68 3.13 -7.09
CA GLN A 199 17.12 4.27 -6.30
C GLN A 199 16.84 5.60 -7.01
N LYS A 200 17.19 5.71 -8.28
CA LYS A 200 16.89 6.88 -9.11
C LYS A 200 15.40 7.19 -9.16
N HIS A 201 14.58 6.14 -9.27
CA HIS A 201 13.12 6.30 -9.24
C HIS A 201 12.63 6.87 -7.90
N TRP A 202 13.16 6.39 -6.75
CA TRP A 202 12.79 6.89 -5.42
C TRP A 202 13.25 8.33 -5.15
N LEU A 203 14.31 8.79 -5.79
CA LEU A 203 14.82 10.14 -5.63
C LEU A 203 14.16 11.16 -6.58
N LYS A 204 13.42 10.65 -7.57
CA LYS A 204 12.71 11.48 -8.54
C LYS A 204 11.55 12.23 -7.87
N ASP A 205 11.36 13.48 -8.25
CA ASP A 205 10.19 14.30 -7.88
C ASP A 205 9.98 14.52 -6.36
N GLY A 206 11.05 14.51 -5.56
CA GLY A 206 10.96 14.78 -4.11
C GLY A 206 10.21 13.71 -3.32
N MET A 207 10.25 12.45 -3.75
CA MET A 207 9.52 11.37 -3.07
C MET A 207 10.00 11.10 -1.66
N CYS A 208 11.31 11.21 -1.41
CA CYS A 208 11.86 10.99 -0.07
C CYS A 208 11.34 12.04 0.92
N GLU A 209 11.29 13.31 0.50
CA GLU A 209 10.77 14.43 1.29
C GLU A 209 9.29 14.21 1.63
N ARG A 210 8.46 13.88 0.65
CA ARG A 210 7.03 13.60 0.86
C ARG A 210 6.79 12.43 1.81
N HIS A 211 7.57 11.35 1.70
CA HIS A 211 7.49 10.25 2.65
C HIS A 211 7.89 10.66 4.07
N LEU A 212 8.89 11.52 4.20
CA LEU A 212 9.28 12.06 5.51
C LEU A 212 8.19 12.98 6.10
N GLU A 213 7.50 13.77 5.30
CA GLU A 213 6.34 14.55 5.75
C GLU A 213 5.24 13.64 6.29
N GLN A 214 4.93 12.55 5.59
CA GLN A 214 3.98 11.53 6.06
C GLN A 214 4.45 10.87 7.36
N TYR A 215 5.75 10.58 7.48
CA TYR A 215 6.33 10.02 8.70
C TYR A 215 6.25 10.99 9.87
N VAL A 216 6.51 12.27 9.66
CA VAL A 216 6.38 13.31 10.69
C VAL A 216 4.93 13.45 11.13
N TRP A 217 3.98 13.37 10.18
CA TRP A 217 2.55 13.45 10.47
C TRP A 217 2.05 12.23 11.27
N ASN A 218 2.34 11.01 10.84
CA ASN A 218 1.97 9.77 11.53
C ASN A 218 3.00 8.65 11.26
N PRO A 219 4.01 8.48 12.12
CA PRO A 219 5.10 7.51 11.88
C PRO A 219 4.63 6.07 11.74
N GLN A 220 3.64 5.66 12.53
CA GLN A 220 3.14 4.29 12.51
C GLN A 220 2.41 3.99 11.19
N LEU A 221 1.57 4.92 10.76
CA LEU A 221 0.80 4.79 9.54
C LEU A 221 1.69 4.86 8.28
N ALA A 222 2.67 5.78 8.26
CA ALA A 222 3.64 5.87 7.18
C ALA A 222 4.46 4.58 6.99
N ARG A 223 4.89 3.94 8.09
CA ARG A 223 5.58 2.65 8.04
C ARG A 223 4.68 1.51 7.55
N ALA A 224 3.43 1.47 8.01
CA ALA A 224 2.45 0.48 7.53
C ALA A 224 2.25 0.60 6.01
N TRP A 225 2.09 1.81 5.50
CA TRP A 225 1.95 2.06 4.07
C TRP A 225 3.23 1.74 3.27
N SER A 226 4.41 1.99 3.81
CA SER A 226 5.67 1.57 3.18
C SER A 226 5.73 0.05 3.03
N THR A 227 5.32 -0.69 4.06
CA THR A 227 5.24 -2.16 4.03
C THR A 227 4.20 -2.65 3.02
N ILE A 228 3.02 -2.04 3.00
CA ILE A 228 1.96 -2.33 2.02
C ILE A 228 2.48 -2.08 0.59
N GLY A 229 3.11 -0.94 0.34
CA GLY A 229 3.64 -0.58 -0.98
C GLY A 229 4.64 -1.60 -1.51
N ARG A 230 5.57 -2.05 -0.65
CA ARG A 230 6.55 -3.08 -1.02
C ARG A 230 5.88 -4.43 -1.34
N LYS A 231 4.97 -4.91 -0.49
CA LYS A 231 4.25 -6.17 -0.71
C LYS A 231 3.30 -6.09 -1.91
N LEU A 232 2.66 -4.95 -2.11
CA LEU A 232 1.83 -4.70 -3.28
C LEU A 232 2.65 -4.77 -4.57
N MET A 233 3.87 -4.27 -4.54
CA MET A 233 4.75 -4.28 -5.71
C MET A 233 5.05 -5.71 -6.16
N SER A 234 5.55 -6.57 -5.29
CA SER A 234 5.86 -7.96 -5.64
C SER A 234 4.61 -8.77 -6.00
N ARG A 235 3.51 -8.62 -5.24
CA ARG A 235 2.23 -9.29 -5.53
C ARG A 235 1.56 -8.78 -6.82
N SER A 236 1.76 -7.54 -7.23
CA SER A 236 1.23 -7.03 -8.50
C SER A 236 1.92 -7.63 -9.73
N VAL A 237 3.14 -8.13 -9.56
CA VAL A 237 3.94 -8.78 -10.61
C VAL A 237 3.72 -10.28 -10.63
N VAL A 238 3.46 -10.88 -9.45
CA VAL A 238 3.18 -12.32 -9.28
C VAL A 238 1.87 -12.45 -8.48
N PRO A 239 0.71 -12.20 -9.10
CA PRO A 239 -0.58 -12.14 -8.38
C PRO A 239 -1.07 -13.51 -7.92
N ASP A 240 -0.76 -14.58 -8.66
CA ASP A 240 -1.33 -15.91 -8.47
C ASP A 240 -0.46 -16.82 -7.58
N ASP A 241 0.77 -16.40 -7.25
CA ASP A 241 1.70 -17.14 -6.36
C ASP A 241 2.24 -16.22 -5.26
N PRO A 242 1.57 -16.18 -4.09
CA PRO A 242 2.01 -15.38 -2.95
C PRO A 242 3.39 -15.75 -2.41
N GLU A 243 3.81 -17.01 -2.52
CA GLU A 243 5.12 -17.46 -2.06
C GLU A 243 6.23 -16.98 -3.00
N GLU A 244 6.01 -17.01 -4.31
CA GLU A 244 6.96 -16.44 -5.28
C GLU A 244 7.02 -14.91 -5.13
N ALA A 245 5.92 -14.24 -4.87
CA ALA A 245 5.89 -12.81 -4.60
C ALA A 245 6.71 -12.45 -3.34
N GLU A 246 6.67 -13.25 -2.28
CA GLU A 246 7.49 -13.03 -1.09
C GLU A 246 8.98 -13.28 -1.42
N ARG A 247 9.31 -14.36 -2.13
CA ARG A 247 10.70 -14.61 -2.63
C ARG A 247 11.22 -13.46 -3.47
N LEU A 248 10.39 -12.85 -4.33
CA LEU A 248 10.76 -11.67 -5.09
C LEU A 248 11.04 -10.46 -4.19
N SER A 249 10.20 -10.22 -3.20
CA SER A 249 10.40 -9.16 -2.21
C SER A 249 11.74 -9.35 -1.47
N ASP A 250 12.01 -10.56 -1.00
CA ASP A 250 13.25 -10.90 -0.30
C ASP A 250 14.49 -10.76 -1.21
N TYR A 251 14.37 -11.18 -2.46
CA TYR A 251 15.43 -11.02 -3.46
C TYR A 251 15.78 -9.55 -3.72
N MET A 252 14.77 -8.70 -3.90
CA MET A 252 14.95 -7.26 -4.08
C MET A 252 15.62 -6.62 -2.86
N MET A 253 15.22 -7.02 -1.64
CA MET A 253 15.84 -6.54 -0.41
C MET A 253 17.27 -7.04 -0.25
N ALA A 254 17.57 -8.30 -0.60
CA ALA A 254 18.92 -8.85 -0.58
C ALA A 254 19.82 -8.09 -1.56
N ALA A 255 19.37 -7.82 -2.80
CA ALA A 255 20.12 -7.06 -3.78
C ALA A 255 20.47 -5.64 -3.28
N ARG A 256 19.52 -4.96 -2.63
CA ARG A 256 19.78 -3.65 -2.00
C ARG A 256 20.84 -3.71 -0.91
N ARG A 257 20.79 -4.73 -0.05
CA ARG A 257 21.76 -4.90 1.07
C ARG A 257 23.20 -5.10 0.62
N VAL A 258 23.41 -5.67 -0.56
CA VAL A 258 24.74 -5.91 -1.15
C VAL A 258 25.11 -4.89 -2.22
N SER A 259 24.32 -3.84 -2.41
CA SER A 259 24.62 -2.80 -3.39
C SER A 259 25.88 -2.04 -3.02
N PRO A 260 26.63 -1.49 -4.03
CA PRO A 260 27.81 -0.67 -3.78
C PRO A 260 27.56 0.46 -2.79
N ALA A 261 26.44 1.15 -2.90
CA ALA A 261 26.03 2.20 -1.96
C ALA A 261 25.87 1.62 -0.54
N ALA A 262 25.07 0.57 -0.34
CA ALA A 262 24.86 -0.03 0.98
C ALA A 262 26.17 -0.48 1.62
N MET A 263 27.07 -1.08 0.81
CA MET A 263 28.39 -1.53 1.29
C MET A 263 29.28 -0.37 1.70
N ALA A 264 29.25 0.76 0.97
CA ALA A 264 30.02 1.96 1.29
C ALA A 264 29.56 2.63 2.60
N PHE A 265 28.25 2.58 2.92
CA PHE A 265 27.71 3.15 4.14
C PHE A 265 27.93 2.31 5.40
N ARG A 266 28.23 1.00 5.30
CA ARG A 266 28.45 0.12 6.47
C ARG A 266 29.53 0.61 7.45
N PRO A 267 30.73 1.05 6.99
CA PRO A 267 31.73 1.56 7.93
C PRO A 267 31.27 2.81 8.69
N LEU A 268 30.46 3.66 8.06
CA LEU A 268 29.91 4.86 8.71
C LEU A 268 28.87 4.49 9.78
N ALA A 269 28.05 3.49 9.51
CA ALA A 269 27.10 2.98 10.51
C ALA A 269 27.83 2.37 11.73
N ALA A 270 28.92 1.63 11.52
CA ALA A 270 29.75 1.12 12.61
C ALA A 270 30.42 2.24 13.43
N GLU A 271 30.94 3.27 12.76
CA GLU A 271 31.51 4.46 13.43
C GLU A 271 30.42 5.21 14.22
N ALA A 272 29.22 5.41 13.65
CA ALA A 272 28.07 6.01 14.34
C ALA A 272 27.69 5.22 15.61
N ALA A 273 27.68 3.87 15.53
CA ALA A 273 27.44 3.01 16.67
C ALA A 273 28.46 3.25 17.81
N MET A 274 29.74 3.33 17.46
CA MET A 274 30.83 3.62 18.44
C MET A 274 30.68 4.99 19.07
N LEU A 275 30.45 6.04 18.27
CA LEU A 275 30.27 7.41 18.78
C LEU A 275 29.05 7.50 19.70
N ARG A 276 27.94 6.86 19.33
CA ARG A 276 26.73 6.80 20.16
C ARG A 276 26.97 6.05 21.46
N ALA A 277 27.61 4.89 21.43
CA ALA A 277 27.90 4.10 22.62
C ALA A 277 28.80 4.84 23.63
N ASN A 278 29.73 5.65 23.11
CA ASN A 278 30.61 6.49 23.90
C ASN A 278 29.98 7.83 24.34
N GLY A 279 28.70 8.06 24.08
CA GLY A 279 27.99 9.28 24.46
C GLY A 279 28.51 10.55 23.78
N VAL A 280 29.14 10.43 22.60
CA VAL A 280 29.71 11.56 21.88
C VAL A 280 28.61 12.48 21.35
N ALA A 281 28.74 13.77 21.66
CA ALA A 281 27.75 14.76 21.23
C ALA A 281 27.68 14.87 19.70
N VAL A 282 26.48 15.03 19.15
CA VAL A 282 26.25 15.15 17.68
C VAL A 282 26.97 16.35 17.06
N THR A 283 27.29 17.38 17.86
CA THR A 283 28.02 18.58 17.44
C THR A 283 29.55 18.48 17.63
N SER A 284 30.07 17.31 18.04
CA SER A 284 31.50 17.12 18.21
C SER A 284 32.31 17.17 16.91
N ALA A 285 33.62 17.29 17.02
CA ALA A 285 34.49 17.25 15.85
C ALA A 285 34.44 15.90 15.11
N GLU A 286 34.32 14.81 15.88
CA GLU A 286 34.17 13.43 15.39
C GLU A 286 32.87 13.26 14.63
N ALA A 287 31.75 13.68 15.21
CA ALA A 287 30.44 13.63 14.58
C ALA A 287 30.41 14.46 13.28
N ARG A 288 31.00 15.64 13.28
CA ARG A 288 31.09 16.44 12.05
C ARG A 288 31.99 15.82 10.96
N ARG A 289 33.03 15.06 11.31
CA ARG A 289 33.79 14.26 10.32
C ARG A 289 32.93 13.14 9.72
N LEU A 290 32.17 12.46 10.55
CA LEU A 290 31.24 11.42 10.10
C LEU A 290 30.18 11.99 9.15
N ALA A 291 29.57 13.14 9.49
CA ALA A 291 28.60 13.83 8.64
C ALA A 291 29.19 14.20 7.25
N ARG A 292 30.41 14.73 7.19
CA ARG A 292 31.04 15.04 5.91
C ARG A 292 31.26 13.82 5.03
N ARG A 293 31.75 12.71 5.60
CA ARG A 293 31.91 11.45 4.86
C ARG A 293 30.58 10.88 4.38
N PHE A 294 29.55 11.00 5.21
CA PHE A 294 28.20 10.61 4.80
C PHE A 294 27.72 11.46 3.61
N ALA A 295 27.87 12.76 3.65
CA ALA A 295 27.53 13.67 2.56
C ALA A 295 28.34 13.41 1.28
N GLU A 296 29.62 13.02 1.40
CA GLU A 296 30.45 12.60 0.28
C GLU A 296 29.89 11.37 -0.42
N LEU A 297 29.51 10.34 0.35
CA LEU A 297 28.89 9.13 -0.21
C LEU A 297 27.51 9.43 -0.84
N CYS A 298 26.71 10.31 -0.23
CA CYS A 298 25.43 10.71 -0.86
C CYS A 298 25.66 11.35 -2.23
N ARG A 299 26.70 12.17 -2.40
CA ARG A 299 27.06 12.77 -3.69
C ARG A 299 27.59 11.72 -4.67
N GLU A 300 28.49 10.83 -4.23
CA GLU A 300 29.07 9.77 -5.03
C GLU A 300 28.00 8.84 -5.63
N PHE A 301 27.05 8.43 -4.80
CA PHE A 301 25.97 7.52 -5.21
C PHE A 301 24.71 8.25 -5.69
N GLN A 302 24.73 9.58 -5.80
CA GLN A 302 23.61 10.41 -6.28
C GLN A 302 22.31 10.16 -5.46
N LEU A 303 22.42 10.13 -4.14
CA LEU A 303 21.32 9.81 -3.21
C LEU A 303 20.51 11.03 -2.75
N GLY A 304 20.65 12.17 -3.41
CA GLY A 304 19.97 13.42 -3.07
C GLY A 304 20.57 14.14 -1.86
N ASP A 305 19.75 14.91 -1.16
CA ASP A 305 20.19 15.67 0.02
C ASP A 305 20.58 14.73 1.17
N PRO A 306 21.76 14.89 1.78
CA PRO A 306 22.26 14.03 2.83
C PRO A 306 21.37 13.98 4.08
N GLU A 307 20.77 15.11 4.49
CA GLU A 307 19.88 15.15 5.66
C GLU A 307 18.59 14.39 5.39
N VAL A 308 17.97 14.64 4.23
CA VAL A 308 16.77 13.93 3.78
C VAL A 308 17.06 12.43 3.70
N HIS A 309 18.19 12.04 3.10
CA HIS A 309 18.56 10.62 2.96
C HIS A 309 18.78 9.95 4.33
N ALA A 310 19.53 10.57 5.24
CA ALA A 310 19.77 10.01 6.56
C ALA A 310 18.47 9.83 7.37
N ARG A 311 17.59 10.84 7.34
CA ARG A 311 16.27 10.79 7.99
C ARG A 311 15.37 9.74 7.38
N TRP A 312 15.37 9.61 6.05
CA TRP A 312 14.57 8.61 5.36
C TRP A 312 15.02 7.18 5.70
N VAL A 313 16.33 6.90 5.73
CA VAL A 313 16.89 5.61 6.14
C VAL A 313 16.49 5.29 7.57
N ALA A 314 16.64 6.21 8.51
CA ALA A 314 16.24 6.02 9.90
C ALA A 314 14.73 5.73 10.07
N ALA A 315 13.88 6.37 9.27
CA ALA A 315 12.43 6.25 9.35
C ALA A 315 11.90 4.95 8.74
N PHE A 316 12.38 4.56 7.57
CA PHE A 316 11.74 3.56 6.71
C PHE A 316 12.54 2.27 6.48
N ALA A 317 13.85 2.25 6.74
CA ALA A 317 14.61 1.02 6.62
C ALA A 317 14.17 0.00 7.70
N GLU A 318 14.12 -1.27 7.30
CA GLU A 318 13.80 -2.36 8.22
C GLU A 318 15.03 -2.73 9.04
N PHE A 319 15.14 -2.11 10.17
CA PHE A 319 16.18 -2.38 11.16
C PHE A 319 15.56 -2.97 12.44
N ASP A 320 16.35 -3.80 13.12
CA ASP A 320 16.09 -4.08 14.52
C ASP A 320 16.21 -2.79 15.38
N PRO A 321 15.69 -2.79 16.61
CA PRO A 321 15.67 -1.57 17.44
C PRO A 321 17.04 -0.93 17.65
N GLU A 322 18.09 -1.72 17.87
CA GLU A 322 19.44 -1.22 18.12
C GLU A 322 20.04 -0.55 16.87
N THR A 323 19.94 -1.22 15.73
CA THR A 323 20.38 -0.66 14.44
C THR A 323 19.61 0.60 14.08
N ARG A 324 18.31 0.66 14.38
CA ARG A 324 17.49 1.85 14.18
C ARG A 324 18.00 3.05 14.98
N GLU A 325 18.33 2.87 16.25
CA GLU A 325 18.88 3.93 17.09
C GLU A 325 20.22 4.47 16.57
N ILE A 326 21.04 3.61 15.94
CA ILE A 326 22.27 4.02 15.27
C ILE A 326 21.97 4.96 14.11
N HIS A 327 21.00 4.63 13.27
CA HIS A 327 20.59 5.44 12.13
C HIS A 327 19.88 6.73 12.56
N GLU A 328 19.13 6.74 13.66
CA GLU A 328 18.56 7.95 14.26
C GLU A 328 19.66 8.87 14.83
N TYR A 329 20.70 8.30 15.42
CA TYR A 329 21.90 9.08 15.82
C TYR A 329 22.58 9.68 14.59
N MET A 330 22.79 8.89 13.52
CA MET A 330 23.38 9.37 12.27
C MET A 330 22.57 10.52 11.68
N ALA A 331 21.25 10.41 11.62
CA ALA A 331 20.39 11.47 11.11
C ALA A 331 20.54 12.76 11.90
N ARG A 332 20.66 12.69 13.22
CA ARG A 332 20.93 13.86 14.08
C ARG A 332 22.33 14.46 13.86
N VAL A 333 23.31 13.60 13.61
CA VAL A 333 24.71 14.05 13.31
C VAL A 333 24.77 14.78 11.98
N VAL A 334 24.03 14.30 10.97
CA VAL A 334 24.02 14.93 9.63
C VAL A 334 23.27 16.27 9.64
N ALA A 335 22.23 16.40 10.49
CA ALA A 335 21.43 17.61 10.64
C ALA A 335 22.07 18.67 11.55
N ALA A 336 23.15 18.38 12.29
CA ALA A 336 23.83 19.27 13.23
C ALA A 336 24.97 20.04 12.57
#